data_cb7e9c655fa2d9dba82b106b103ec31a
#
_entry.id   cb7e9c655fa2d9dba82b106b103ec31a
#
_cell.length_a   1.000
_cell.length_b   1.000
_cell.length_c   1.000
_cell.angle_alpha   90.00
_cell.angle_beta   90.00
_cell.angle_gamma   90.00
#
_symmetry.space_group_name_H-M   'P 1'
#
loop_
_entity.id
_entity.type
_entity.pdbx_description
1 polymer ?
#
loop_
_entity_poly.entity_id
_entity_poly.type
_entity_poly.pdbx_seq_one_letter_code
_entity_poly.pdbx_strand_id
1 'polypeptide(L)'
;MSDNVIAYSLVDHLHEREVKKHCYEKILFTPHVAEFFRGILMTGNFFLTQSTSIPKIMQLFETFYVNHKLIQIQTSAPNLQQVRDTSKVIIGGFEFDTKLNRLSFCCVIDNLLKGAATQAIQNLNSAFGFEDNLGIIKSN
;
A
#
# COMPACT_ATOMS: atom_id res chain seq x y z
N MET A 1 -12.57 11.36 19.97
CA MET A 1 -11.08 11.38 19.80
C MET A 1 -10.70 12.61 19.00
N SER A 2 -10.99 13.80 19.54
CA SER A 2 -10.76 15.06 18.81
C SER A 2 -9.26 15.35 18.81
N ASP A 3 -8.70 15.64 17.62
CA ASP A 3 -7.30 16.06 17.40
C ASP A 3 -6.25 15.08 17.99
N ASN A 4 -6.45 13.79 17.85
CA ASN A 4 -5.55 12.80 18.43
C ASN A 4 -5.16 11.67 17.45
N VAL A 5 -3.95 11.14 17.66
CA VAL A 5 -3.42 9.93 17.02
C VAL A 5 -2.97 8.97 18.12
N ILE A 6 -3.41 7.72 18.05
CA ILE A 6 -3.12 6.70 19.05
C ILE A 6 -2.41 5.52 18.39
N ALA A 7 -1.25 5.14 18.91
CA ALA A 7 -0.62 3.86 18.59
C ALA A 7 -1.27 2.75 19.41
N TYR A 8 -1.52 1.59 18.81
CA TYR A 8 -2.06 0.43 19.50
C TYR A 8 -1.38 -0.86 19.03
N SER A 9 -1.47 -1.93 19.84
CA SER A 9 -0.84 -3.22 19.51
C SER A 9 0.60 -3.06 18.99
N LEU A 10 1.45 -2.44 19.79
CA LEU A 10 2.83 -2.07 19.42
C LEU A 10 3.70 -3.27 19.03
N VAL A 11 3.32 -4.46 19.44
CA VAL A 11 3.95 -5.74 19.08
C VAL A 11 2.87 -6.79 18.82
N ASP A 12 3.16 -7.73 17.93
CA ASP A 12 2.36 -8.93 17.69
C ASP A 12 0.90 -8.64 17.23
N HIS A 13 0.71 -7.58 16.46
CA HIS A 13 -0.58 -7.30 15.84
C HIS A 13 -1.00 -8.43 14.90
N LEU A 14 -2.31 -8.71 14.78
CA LEU A 14 -2.85 -9.76 13.90
C LEU A 14 -2.31 -9.65 12.47
N HIS A 15 -2.33 -8.46 11.88
CA HIS A 15 -1.83 -8.24 10.52
C HIS A 15 -0.29 -8.45 10.43
N GLU A 16 0.46 -8.19 11.48
CA GLU A 16 1.89 -8.50 11.50
C GLU A 16 2.12 -10.02 11.35
N ARG A 17 1.33 -10.84 12.06
CA ARG A 17 1.39 -12.31 11.95
C ARG A 17 1.01 -12.80 10.56
N GLU A 18 -0.04 -12.21 9.96
CA GLU A 18 -0.49 -12.54 8.61
C GLU A 18 0.58 -12.22 7.56
N VAL A 19 1.17 -11.03 7.62
CA VAL A 19 2.22 -10.62 6.69
C VAL A 19 3.48 -11.48 6.88
N LYS A 20 3.88 -11.80 8.12
CA LYS A 20 5.00 -12.71 8.41
C LYS A 20 4.79 -14.07 7.79
N LYS A 21 3.57 -14.61 7.85
CA LYS A 21 3.22 -15.93 7.31
C LYS A 21 3.26 -15.97 5.78
N HIS A 22 2.89 -14.89 5.09
CA HIS A 22 2.64 -14.90 3.66
C HIS A 22 3.68 -14.15 2.82
N CYS A 23 4.45 -13.24 3.41
CA CYS A 23 5.36 -12.37 2.67
C CYS A 23 6.79 -12.46 3.18
N TYR A 24 7.07 -11.97 4.38
CA TYR A 24 8.42 -11.85 4.90
C TYR A 24 8.46 -11.97 6.41
N GLU A 25 9.29 -12.87 6.92
CA GLU A 25 9.36 -13.23 8.34
C GLU A 25 9.78 -12.06 9.26
N LYS A 26 10.71 -11.22 8.79
CA LYS A 26 11.28 -10.10 9.57
C LYS A 26 10.56 -8.77 9.30
N ILE A 27 9.26 -8.74 9.50
CA ILE A 27 8.47 -7.51 9.38
C ILE A 27 8.12 -6.97 10.75
N LEU A 28 8.12 -5.64 10.88
CA LEU A 28 7.61 -4.92 12.04
C LEU A 28 6.40 -4.10 11.59
N PHE A 29 5.33 -4.18 12.34
CA PHE A 29 4.09 -3.47 12.04
C PHE A 29 3.57 -2.76 13.27
N THR A 30 3.48 -1.43 13.22
CA THR A 30 2.97 -0.61 14.32
C THR A 30 1.80 0.22 13.82
N PRO A 31 0.55 -0.20 14.09
CA PRO A 31 -0.62 0.53 13.65
C PRO A 31 -0.90 1.76 14.51
N HIS A 32 -1.40 2.79 13.84
CA HIS A 32 -1.92 4.00 14.46
C HIS A 32 -3.34 4.25 13.99
N VAL A 33 -4.17 4.80 14.85
CA VAL A 33 -5.51 5.28 14.52
C VAL A 33 -5.60 6.77 14.79
N ALA A 34 -6.23 7.49 13.87
CA ALA A 34 -6.44 8.93 13.96
C ALA A 34 -7.90 9.27 13.66
N GLU A 35 -8.29 10.50 13.92
CA GLU A 35 -9.68 10.98 13.82
C GLU A 35 -10.11 11.31 12.38
N PHE A 36 -9.79 10.49 11.42
CA PHE A 36 -10.40 10.61 10.11
C PHE A 36 -11.26 9.39 9.79
N PHE A 37 -12.37 9.63 9.11
CA PHE A 37 -13.39 8.60 8.89
C PHE A 37 -12.87 7.40 8.11
N ARG A 38 -12.03 7.61 7.10
CA ARG A 38 -11.56 6.55 6.20
C ARG A 38 -10.22 6.86 5.56
N GLY A 39 -9.52 5.81 5.20
CA GLY A 39 -8.21 5.82 4.55
C GLY A 39 -7.15 5.14 5.39
N ILE A 40 -6.18 4.52 4.72
CA ILE A 40 -4.96 3.98 5.32
C ILE A 40 -3.78 4.59 4.61
N LEU A 41 -2.85 5.14 5.37
CA LEU A 41 -1.53 5.52 4.90
C LEU A 41 -0.49 4.61 5.58
N MET A 42 0.32 3.97 4.76
CA MET A 42 1.43 3.15 5.22
C MET A 42 2.75 3.81 4.79
N THR A 43 3.71 3.85 5.70
CA THR A 43 5.12 4.14 5.36
C THR A 43 5.91 2.84 5.45
N GLY A 44 6.48 2.42 4.32
CA GLY A 44 7.34 1.25 4.23
C GLY A 44 8.82 1.63 4.31
N ASN A 45 9.60 0.85 5.05
CA ASN A 45 11.06 0.95 5.09
C ASN A 45 11.67 -0.42 4.79
N PHE A 46 12.60 -0.45 3.83
CA PHE A 46 13.28 -1.67 3.41
C PHE A 46 14.78 -1.46 3.41
N PHE A 47 15.52 -2.35 4.04
CA PHE A 47 16.97 -2.37 3.96
C PHE A 47 17.38 -3.27 2.79
N LEU A 48 18.01 -2.66 1.79
CA LEU A 48 18.43 -3.35 0.57
C LEU A 48 19.84 -3.94 0.75
N THR A 49 20.06 -5.08 0.14
CA THR A 49 21.38 -5.74 0.13
C THR A 49 22.37 -5.06 -0.82
N GLN A 50 21.87 -4.29 -1.78
CA GLN A 50 22.67 -3.58 -2.77
C GLN A 50 22.19 -2.14 -2.91
N SER A 51 23.13 -1.25 -3.20
CA SER A 51 22.81 0.14 -3.50
C SER A 51 22.05 0.25 -4.83
N THR A 52 21.13 1.22 -4.89
CA THR A 52 20.28 1.46 -6.06
C THR A 52 20.04 2.97 -6.24
N SER A 53 19.15 3.32 -7.16
CA SER A 53 18.72 4.70 -7.39
C SER A 53 17.22 4.79 -7.48
N ILE A 54 16.66 5.95 -7.13
CA ILE A 54 15.21 6.20 -7.21
C ILE A 54 14.64 5.93 -8.61
N PRO A 55 15.26 6.36 -9.73
CA PRO A 55 14.75 6.03 -11.05
C PRO A 55 14.63 4.52 -11.32
N LYS A 56 15.61 3.73 -10.87
CA LYS A 56 15.56 2.26 -11.03
C LYS A 56 14.46 1.64 -10.19
N ILE A 57 14.25 2.14 -8.96
CA ILE A 57 13.17 1.68 -8.09
C ILE A 57 11.82 1.99 -8.71
N MET A 58 11.60 3.22 -9.17
CA MET A 58 10.35 3.63 -9.81
C MET A 58 10.07 2.78 -11.06
N GLN A 59 11.05 2.61 -11.92
CA GLN A 59 10.93 1.76 -13.11
C GLN A 59 10.55 0.31 -12.73
N LEU A 60 11.12 -0.23 -11.67
CA LEU A 60 10.77 -1.57 -11.17
C LEU A 60 9.30 -1.65 -10.78
N PHE A 61 8.82 -0.69 -9.98
CA PHE A 61 7.41 -0.64 -9.55
C PHE A 61 6.47 -0.43 -10.74
N GLU A 62 6.76 0.49 -11.64
CA GLU A 62 5.98 0.76 -12.85
C GLU A 62 5.89 -0.49 -13.75
N THR A 63 7.01 -1.16 -13.95
CA THR A 63 7.05 -2.40 -14.75
C THR A 63 6.27 -3.52 -14.09
N PHE A 64 6.43 -3.70 -12.78
CA PHE A 64 5.75 -4.77 -12.03
C PHE A 64 4.22 -4.57 -12.03
N TYR A 65 3.76 -3.34 -11.89
CA TYR A 65 2.34 -3.02 -11.78
C TYR A 65 1.69 -2.57 -13.10
N VAL A 66 2.38 -2.66 -14.25
CA VAL A 66 1.90 -2.16 -15.56
C VAL A 66 0.51 -2.68 -15.94
N ASN A 67 0.17 -3.92 -15.57
CA ASN A 67 -1.12 -4.54 -15.86
C ASN A 67 -2.17 -4.35 -14.75
N HIS A 68 -1.82 -3.69 -13.64
CA HIS A 68 -2.70 -3.50 -12.49
C HIS A 68 -3.38 -2.14 -12.52
N LYS A 69 -4.50 -2.02 -13.22
CA LYS A 69 -5.23 -0.76 -13.50
C LYS A 69 -5.61 0.05 -12.25
N LEU A 70 -5.69 -0.59 -11.08
CA LEU A 70 -6.02 0.07 -9.81
C LEU A 70 -4.79 0.56 -9.04
N ILE A 71 -3.57 0.26 -9.50
CA ILE A 71 -2.33 0.67 -8.84
C ILE A 71 -1.70 1.81 -9.63
N GLN A 72 -1.41 2.90 -8.95
CA GLN A 72 -0.76 4.08 -9.50
C GLN A 72 0.57 4.32 -8.78
N ILE A 73 1.63 4.52 -9.57
CA ILE A 73 2.95 4.91 -9.08
C ILE A 73 3.14 6.40 -9.32
N GLN A 74 3.66 7.13 -8.33
CA GLN A 74 3.96 8.56 -8.47
C GLN A 74 5.26 8.95 -7.76
N THR A 75 5.84 10.07 -8.13
CA THR A 75 7.09 10.58 -7.53
C THR A 75 6.88 11.15 -6.13
N SER A 76 5.85 11.97 -5.96
CA SER A 76 5.53 12.61 -4.68
C SER A 76 4.91 11.64 -3.68
N ALA A 77 5.06 11.92 -2.40
CA ALA A 77 4.37 11.16 -1.35
C ALA A 77 2.84 11.31 -1.51
N PRO A 78 2.09 10.20 -1.59
CA PRO A 78 0.64 10.25 -1.70
C PRO A 78 -0.02 10.65 -0.37
N ASN A 79 -1.27 11.12 -0.46
CA ASN A 79 -2.09 11.45 0.69
C ASN A 79 -3.48 10.81 0.59
N LEU A 80 -4.20 10.75 1.72
CA LEU A 80 -5.50 10.06 1.81
C LEU A 80 -6.59 10.68 0.92
N GLN A 81 -6.52 11.97 0.62
CA GLN A 81 -7.53 12.64 -0.23
C GLN A 81 -7.51 12.11 -1.67
N GLN A 82 -6.34 11.66 -2.15
CA GLN A 82 -6.20 11.13 -3.52
C GLN A 82 -6.91 9.78 -3.74
N VAL A 83 -7.15 9.03 -2.66
CA VAL A 83 -7.76 7.69 -2.73
C VAL A 83 -9.15 7.61 -2.12
N ARG A 84 -9.60 8.67 -1.43
CA ARG A 84 -10.93 8.70 -0.83
C ARG A 84 -12.01 8.43 -1.87
N ASP A 85 -12.93 7.52 -1.55
CA ASP A 85 -14.03 7.10 -2.42
C ASP A 85 -13.58 6.46 -3.75
N THR A 86 -12.33 5.96 -3.80
CA THR A 86 -11.79 5.27 -4.99
C THR A 86 -11.35 3.85 -4.65
N SER A 87 -11.27 3.03 -5.70
CA SER A 87 -10.71 1.68 -5.62
C SER A 87 -9.19 1.64 -5.85
N LYS A 88 -8.52 2.80 -5.87
CA LYS A 88 -7.10 2.91 -6.21
C LYS A 88 -6.18 2.59 -5.03
N VAL A 89 -4.99 2.11 -5.38
CA VAL A 89 -3.79 2.12 -4.54
C VAL A 89 -2.83 3.15 -5.15
N ILE A 90 -2.28 4.05 -4.35
CA ILE A 90 -1.23 4.96 -4.82
C ILE A 90 0.04 4.70 -4.01
N ILE A 91 1.14 4.45 -4.70
CA ILE A 91 2.46 4.22 -4.12
C ILE A 91 3.38 5.33 -4.61
N GLY A 92 4.12 5.96 -3.69
CA GLY A 92 4.99 7.08 -4.07
C GLY A 92 5.81 7.62 -2.92
N GLY A 93 6.50 8.75 -3.17
CA GLY A 93 7.39 9.35 -2.18
C GLY A 93 8.60 8.48 -1.90
N PHE A 94 9.18 7.91 -2.95
CA PHE A 94 10.37 7.07 -2.84
C PHE A 94 11.59 7.89 -2.46
N GLU A 95 12.20 7.53 -1.34
CA GLU A 95 13.45 8.11 -0.84
C GLU A 95 14.47 7.01 -0.56
N PHE A 96 15.74 7.26 -0.86
CA PHE A 96 16.80 6.29 -0.68
C PHE A 96 17.97 6.87 0.13
N ASP A 97 18.16 6.30 1.33
CA ASP A 97 19.29 6.59 2.19
C ASP A 97 20.47 5.70 1.76
N THR A 98 21.45 6.31 1.09
CA THR A 98 22.63 5.60 0.58
C THR A 98 23.58 5.10 1.68
N LYS A 99 23.54 5.70 2.88
CA LYS A 99 24.42 5.29 4.01
C LYS A 99 23.91 4.00 4.64
N LEU A 100 22.61 3.85 4.73
CA LEU A 100 21.96 2.68 5.33
C LEU A 100 21.45 1.67 4.31
N ASN A 101 21.56 1.95 3.01
CA ASN A 101 20.89 1.21 1.95
C ASN A 101 19.38 1.05 2.24
N ARG A 102 18.74 2.10 2.76
CA ARG A 102 17.33 2.07 3.16
C ARG A 102 16.47 2.78 2.13
N LEU A 103 15.55 2.03 1.53
CA LEU A 103 14.43 2.56 0.75
C LEU A 103 13.27 2.87 1.67
N SER A 104 12.70 4.05 1.54
CA SER A 104 11.42 4.44 2.18
C SER A 104 10.43 4.87 1.11
N PHE A 105 9.14 4.58 1.31
CA PHE A 105 8.05 5.04 0.46
C PHE A 105 6.72 5.04 1.22
N CYS A 106 5.73 5.70 0.65
CA CYS A 106 4.37 5.71 1.17
C CYS A 106 3.42 4.97 0.23
N CYS A 107 2.40 4.36 0.83
CA CYS A 107 1.28 3.76 0.13
C CYS A 107 -0.02 4.21 0.77
N VAL A 108 -1.02 4.56 -0.04
CA VAL A 108 -2.35 4.93 0.45
C VAL A 108 -3.44 4.14 -0.25
N ILE A 109 -4.48 3.82 0.52
CA ILE A 109 -5.71 3.18 0.03
C ILE A 109 -6.92 3.75 0.75
N ASP A 110 -8.08 3.62 0.14
CA ASP A 110 -9.35 3.71 0.85
C ASP A 110 -9.61 2.37 1.56
N ASN A 111 -9.69 2.38 2.89
CA ASN A 111 -9.82 1.16 3.69
C ASN A 111 -11.18 0.45 3.50
N LEU A 112 -12.24 1.17 3.15
CA LEU A 112 -13.57 0.59 2.95
C LEU A 112 -13.77 0.06 1.51
N LEU A 113 -13.08 0.65 0.53
CA LEU A 113 -13.09 0.20 -0.87
C LEU A 113 -11.94 -0.76 -1.15
N LYS A 114 -10.76 -0.24 -1.50
CA LYS A 114 -9.61 -1.12 -1.86
C LYS A 114 -9.18 -2.01 -0.70
N GLY A 115 -9.27 -1.53 0.53
CA GLY A 115 -8.96 -2.32 1.72
C GLY A 115 -9.99 -3.38 2.09
N ALA A 116 -11.23 -3.32 1.54
CA ALA A 116 -12.31 -4.24 1.86
C ALA A 116 -13.12 -4.64 0.62
N ALA A 117 -14.15 -3.86 0.25
CA ALA A 117 -15.14 -4.25 -0.77
C ALA A 117 -14.51 -4.51 -2.15
N THR A 118 -13.68 -3.61 -2.62
CA THR A 118 -12.99 -3.76 -3.92
C THR A 118 -12.08 -5.00 -3.92
N GLN A 119 -11.33 -5.23 -2.84
CA GLN A 119 -10.44 -6.39 -2.76
C GLN A 119 -11.23 -7.70 -2.73
N ALA A 120 -12.39 -7.73 -2.06
CA ALA A 120 -13.26 -8.90 -2.07
C ALA A 120 -13.76 -9.22 -3.49
N ILE A 121 -14.16 -8.20 -4.26
CA ILE A 121 -14.57 -8.38 -5.67
C ILE A 121 -13.38 -8.87 -6.52
N GLN A 122 -12.19 -8.30 -6.36
CA GLN A 122 -11.00 -8.76 -7.09
C GLN A 122 -10.65 -10.22 -6.76
N ASN A 123 -10.71 -10.61 -5.49
CA ASN A 123 -10.47 -11.99 -5.09
C ASN A 123 -11.51 -12.95 -5.71
N LEU A 124 -12.79 -12.53 -5.75
CA LEU A 124 -13.85 -13.29 -6.41
C LEU A 124 -13.57 -13.41 -7.92
N ASN A 125 -13.27 -12.31 -8.59
CA ASN A 125 -12.94 -12.30 -10.01
C ASN A 125 -11.80 -13.25 -10.34
N SER A 126 -10.71 -13.17 -9.57
CA SER A 126 -9.55 -14.05 -9.70
C SER A 126 -9.91 -15.53 -9.50
N ALA A 127 -10.72 -15.85 -8.48
CA ALA A 127 -11.15 -17.21 -8.18
C ALA A 127 -12.00 -17.84 -9.30
N PHE A 128 -12.77 -17.02 -10.02
CA PHE A 128 -13.61 -17.47 -11.15
C PHE A 128 -12.94 -17.27 -12.53
N GLY A 129 -11.70 -16.81 -12.58
CA GLY A 129 -10.98 -16.58 -13.83
C GLY A 129 -11.48 -15.38 -14.65
N PHE A 130 -12.13 -14.42 -14.00
CA PHE A 130 -12.52 -13.15 -14.60
C PHE A 130 -11.37 -12.13 -14.55
N GLU A 131 -11.49 -11.07 -15.32
CA GLU A 131 -10.58 -9.92 -15.20
C GLU A 131 -10.68 -9.29 -13.79
N ASP A 132 -9.55 -9.02 -13.14
CA ASP A 132 -9.48 -8.49 -11.77
C ASP A 132 -10.39 -7.27 -11.52
N ASN A 133 -10.58 -6.45 -12.53
CA ASN A 133 -11.31 -5.19 -12.43
C ASN A 133 -12.77 -5.26 -12.91
N LEU A 134 -13.27 -6.46 -13.21
CA LEU A 134 -14.66 -6.64 -13.65
C LEU A 134 -15.64 -6.15 -12.58
N GLY A 135 -16.55 -5.25 -12.97
CA GLY A 135 -17.51 -4.63 -12.07
C GLY A 135 -16.98 -3.54 -11.13
N ILE A 136 -15.65 -3.24 -11.17
CA ILE A 136 -15.01 -2.20 -10.36
C ILE A 136 -14.75 -0.95 -11.20
N ILE A 137 -14.18 -1.10 -12.38
CA ILE A 137 -13.96 -0.01 -13.33
C ILE A 137 -15.08 -0.06 -14.37
N LYS A 138 -15.74 1.08 -14.61
CA LYS A 138 -16.70 1.16 -15.72
C LYS A 138 -15.96 0.87 -17.03
N SER A 139 -16.44 -0.10 -17.78
CA SER A 139 -16.03 -0.29 -19.17
C SER A 139 -16.43 0.97 -19.94
N ASN A 140 -15.49 1.67 -20.54
CA ASN A 140 -15.78 2.75 -21.48
C ASN A 140 -16.36 2.17 -22.78
#